data_ceeab8e1af5e2fad8b9ade9af58db706
#
_entry.id   ceeab8e1af5e2fad8b9ade9af58db706
#
_cell.length_a   1.000
_cell.length_b   1.000
_cell.length_c   1.000
_cell.angle_alpha   90.00
_cell.angle_beta   90.00
_cell.angle_gamma   90.00
#
_symmetry.space_group_name_H-M   'P 1'
#
loop_
_entity.id
_entity.type
_entity.pdbx_description
1 polymer ?
#
loop_
_entity_poly.entity_id
_entity_poly.type
_entity_poly.pdbx_seq_one_letter_code
_entity_poly.pdbx_strand_id
1 'polypeptide(L)'
;TLYFNVPTGFEAIALAMKTDDVLRRNFLSRVKMFFYAGAALAQPVWDSLFESQEREIGERIVMTCGLGMTESGPFGLFPTSRHISAGDLGLPTPGLELKLVPLQGKLEIRYRGPNITPGYWRGPEATAEAFDDEDFFCTGDAVTWIDAQDKHQGLRFDGRIAEDFKLATGTFVSVGPLRARVIAGGAPYVQDVVITGLNRTEVGALIFPTPAVRTLADLPPDAPLADVLNAPAVLQKFRSLVTDLS
;
A
#
# COMPACT_ATOMS: atom_id res chain seq x y z
N THR A 1 -4.56 2.36 -24.58
CA THR A 1 -5.05 1.26 -23.72
C THR A 1 -4.82 1.61 -22.25
N LEU A 2 -5.78 1.32 -21.39
CA LEU A 2 -5.65 1.40 -19.94
C LEU A 2 -5.36 0.00 -19.41
N TYR A 3 -4.50 -0.12 -18.40
CA TYR A 3 -4.21 -1.37 -17.74
C TYR A 3 -4.58 -1.27 -16.26
N PHE A 4 -5.52 -2.12 -15.86
CA PHE A 4 -6.03 -2.21 -14.50
C PHE A 4 -5.58 -3.52 -13.88
N ASN A 5 -5.05 -3.47 -12.66
CA ASN A 5 -4.72 -4.67 -11.91
C ASN A 5 -4.65 -4.37 -10.40
N VAL A 6 -4.53 -5.43 -9.61
CA VAL A 6 -4.17 -5.37 -8.20
C VAL A 6 -2.64 -5.36 -8.05
N PRO A 7 -2.08 -4.96 -6.89
CA PRO A 7 -0.64 -4.87 -6.69
C PRO A 7 0.14 -6.13 -7.08
N THR A 8 -0.34 -7.32 -6.72
CA THR A 8 0.32 -8.59 -7.07
C THR A 8 0.44 -8.83 -8.57
N GLY A 9 -0.54 -8.35 -9.37
CA GLY A 9 -0.45 -8.41 -10.82
C GLY A 9 0.57 -7.42 -11.38
N PHE A 10 0.72 -6.25 -10.76
CA PHE A 10 1.78 -5.30 -11.12
C PHE A 10 3.17 -5.82 -10.74
N GLU A 11 3.31 -6.50 -9.60
CA GLU A 11 4.56 -7.17 -9.21
C GLU A 11 4.95 -8.24 -10.24
N ALA A 12 4.01 -9.10 -10.62
CA ALA A 12 4.25 -10.17 -11.57
C ALA A 12 4.69 -9.64 -12.95
N ILE A 13 4.00 -8.59 -13.46
CA ILE A 13 4.36 -8.00 -14.77
C ILE A 13 5.70 -7.25 -14.69
N ALA A 14 5.96 -6.52 -13.60
CA ALA A 14 7.22 -5.83 -13.39
C ALA A 14 8.40 -6.80 -13.36
N LEU A 15 8.24 -7.92 -12.65
CA LEU A 15 9.26 -8.98 -12.60
C LEU A 15 9.48 -9.62 -13.98
N ALA A 16 8.42 -9.98 -14.68
CA ALA A 16 8.52 -10.61 -16.00
C ALA A 16 9.20 -9.68 -17.03
N MET A 17 8.88 -8.38 -17.01
CA MET A 17 9.49 -7.40 -17.93
C MET A 17 11.00 -7.18 -17.71
N LYS A 18 11.57 -7.58 -16.55
CA LYS A 18 13.01 -7.50 -16.33
C LYS A 18 13.82 -8.43 -17.23
N THR A 19 13.27 -9.61 -17.54
CA THR A 19 13.97 -10.68 -18.26
C THR A 19 13.40 -10.96 -19.65
N ASP A 20 12.18 -10.51 -19.95
CA ASP A 20 11.51 -10.71 -21.24
C ASP A 20 11.35 -9.38 -21.97
N ASP A 21 12.31 -9.12 -22.88
CA ASP A 21 12.33 -7.89 -23.70
C ASP A 21 11.16 -7.83 -24.69
N VAL A 22 10.65 -8.99 -25.14
CA VAL A 22 9.52 -9.06 -26.09
C VAL A 22 8.24 -8.70 -25.36
N LEU A 23 8.03 -9.28 -24.18
CA LEU A 23 6.90 -8.93 -23.31
C LEU A 23 6.91 -7.44 -22.98
N ARG A 24 8.05 -6.92 -22.50
CA ARG A 24 8.18 -5.50 -22.12
C ARG A 24 7.80 -4.58 -23.26
N ARG A 25 8.36 -4.78 -24.47
CA ARG A 25 8.07 -3.99 -25.65
C ARG A 25 6.60 -4.06 -26.04
N ASN A 26 6.03 -5.25 -26.13
CA ASN A 26 4.65 -5.45 -26.51
C ASN A 26 3.69 -4.82 -25.50
N PHE A 27 3.93 -5.02 -24.21
CA PHE A 27 3.09 -4.51 -23.14
C PHE A 27 3.09 -2.97 -23.10
N LEU A 28 4.27 -2.35 -23.15
CA LEU A 28 4.40 -0.90 -23.03
C LEU A 28 4.03 -0.15 -24.32
N SER A 29 4.02 -0.81 -25.48
CA SER A 29 3.76 -0.17 -26.78
C SER A 29 2.42 0.56 -26.89
N ARG A 30 1.40 0.15 -26.14
CA ARG A 30 0.02 0.66 -26.26
C ARG A 30 -0.58 1.15 -24.95
N VAL A 31 0.02 0.89 -23.82
CA VAL A 31 -0.49 1.34 -22.52
C VAL A 31 -0.30 2.84 -22.40
N LYS A 32 -1.34 3.55 -21.96
CA LYS A 32 -1.36 5.00 -21.76
C LYS A 32 -1.61 5.37 -20.29
N MET A 33 -2.11 4.45 -19.49
CA MET A 33 -2.34 4.64 -18.08
C MET A 33 -2.34 3.29 -17.36
N PHE A 34 -1.68 3.25 -16.22
CA PHE A 34 -1.78 2.18 -15.22
C PHE A 34 -2.73 2.60 -14.12
N PHE A 35 -3.60 1.68 -13.73
CA PHE A 35 -4.49 1.88 -12.59
C PHE A 35 -4.40 0.68 -11.65
N TYR A 36 -4.03 0.91 -10.40
CA TYR A 36 -4.05 -0.13 -9.37
C TYR A 36 -5.09 0.18 -8.30
N ALA A 37 -5.68 -0.86 -7.73
CA ALA A 37 -6.65 -0.77 -6.66
C ALA A 37 -6.64 -2.03 -5.78
N GLY A 38 -7.37 -1.98 -4.67
CA GLY A 38 -7.58 -3.10 -3.75
C GLY A 38 -6.54 -3.21 -2.64
N ALA A 39 -5.32 -2.69 -2.85
CA ALA A 39 -4.28 -2.58 -1.83
C ALA A 39 -3.24 -1.52 -2.25
N ALA A 40 -2.34 -1.17 -1.34
CA ALA A 40 -1.21 -0.28 -1.66
C ALA A 40 -0.20 -0.99 -2.57
N LEU A 41 0.27 -0.31 -3.61
CA LEU A 41 1.37 -0.77 -4.45
C LEU A 41 2.70 -0.29 -3.85
N ALA A 42 3.61 -1.22 -3.58
CA ALA A 42 4.88 -0.90 -2.94
C ALA A 42 5.78 -0.05 -3.84
N GLN A 43 6.52 0.90 -3.24
CA GLN A 43 7.42 1.80 -3.97
C GLN A 43 8.42 1.06 -4.88
N PRO A 44 9.06 -0.05 -4.46
CA PRO A 44 9.98 -0.77 -5.35
C PRO A 44 9.34 -1.32 -6.63
N VAL A 45 8.03 -1.64 -6.59
CA VAL A 45 7.29 -2.07 -7.80
C VAL A 45 7.06 -0.89 -8.73
N TRP A 46 6.70 0.28 -8.16
CA TRP A 46 6.62 1.55 -8.88
C TRP A 46 7.91 1.86 -9.62
N ASP A 47 9.03 1.83 -8.90
CA ASP A 47 10.36 2.15 -9.44
C ASP A 47 10.73 1.19 -10.57
N SER A 48 10.51 -0.11 -10.38
CA SER A 48 10.78 -1.13 -11.40
C SER A 48 9.92 -0.95 -12.67
N LEU A 49 8.65 -0.54 -12.50
CA LEU A 49 7.78 -0.24 -13.64
C LEU A 49 8.27 1.02 -14.39
N PHE A 50 8.67 2.07 -13.68
CA PHE A 50 9.19 3.28 -14.28
C PHE A 50 10.53 3.05 -15.00
N GLU A 51 11.47 2.31 -14.40
CA GLU A 51 12.70 1.91 -15.05
C GLU A 51 12.45 1.17 -16.39
N SER A 52 11.48 0.24 -16.37
CA SER A 52 11.08 -0.50 -17.58
C SER A 52 10.51 0.40 -18.65
N GLN A 53 9.72 1.42 -18.27
CA GLN A 53 9.13 2.41 -19.18
C GLN A 53 10.19 3.33 -19.75
N GLU A 54 11.04 3.91 -18.91
CA GLU A 54 12.12 4.80 -19.35
C GLU A 54 13.08 4.08 -20.30
N ARG A 55 13.42 2.82 -20.00
CA ARG A 55 14.26 2.00 -20.86
C ARG A 55 13.65 1.69 -22.23
N GLU A 56 12.33 1.40 -22.28
CA GLU A 56 11.68 0.92 -23.50
C GLU A 56 11.09 2.04 -24.37
N ILE A 57 10.49 3.04 -23.75
CA ILE A 57 9.74 4.11 -24.47
C ILE A 57 10.23 5.53 -24.18
N GLY A 58 11.21 5.69 -23.27
CA GLY A 58 11.80 6.99 -22.94
C GLY A 58 10.90 7.95 -22.15
N GLU A 59 9.73 7.50 -21.71
CA GLU A 59 8.77 8.33 -20.95
C GLU A 59 8.06 7.52 -19.87
N ARG A 60 7.53 8.19 -18.85
CA ARG A 60 6.72 7.58 -17.81
C ARG A 60 5.25 7.61 -18.19
N ILE A 61 4.63 6.44 -18.21
CA ILE A 61 3.20 6.29 -18.35
C ILE A 61 2.54 6.71 -17.04
N VAL A 62 1.43 7.45 -17.12
CA VAL A 62 0.67 7.84 -15.93
C VAL A 62 0.27 6.60 -15.14
N MET A 63 0.65 6.59 -13.87
CA MET A 63 0.18 5.60 -12.91
C MET A 63 -0.76 6.29 -11.92
N THR A 64 -1.90 5.66 -11.64
CA THR A 64 -2.90 6.20 -10.74
C THR A 64 -3.57 5.10 -9.92
N CYS A 65 -4.29 5.50 -8.91
CA CYS A 65 -5.05 4.61 -8.04
C CYS A 65 -6.37 5.28 -7.62
N GLY A 66 -7.13 4.62 -6.76
CA GLY A 66 -8.26 5.21 -6.08
C GLY A 66 -8.46 4.53 -4.73
N LEU A 67 -8.83 5.32 -3.73
CA LEU A 67 -9.33 4.77 -2.47
C LEU A 67 -10.83 4.58 -2.59
N GLY A 68 -11.27 3.35 -2.45
CA GLY A 68 -12.66 2.97 -2.42
C GLY A 68 -12.85 1.69 -1.63
N MET A 69 -14.08 1.41 -1.27
CA MET A 69 -14.49 0.21 -0.54
C MET A 69 -15.90 -0.18 -1.00
N THR A 70 -16.40 -1.31 -0.54
CA THR A 70 -17.75 -1.77 -0.90
C THR A 70 -18.80 -0.70 -0.60
N GLU A 71 -18.63 0.01 0.49
CA GLU A 71 -19.56 1.02 1.00
C GLU A 71 -19.51 2.36 0.26
N SER A 72 -18.44 2.65 -0.47
CA SER A 72 -18.27 3.91 -1.22
C SER A 72 -18.17 3.73 -2.73
N GLY A 73 -18.22 2.48 -3.20
CA GLY A 73 -17.87 2.19 -4.59
C GLY A 73 -16.36 2.40 -4.84
N PRO A 74 -15.90 2.35 -6.12
CA PRO A 74 -14.48 2.26 -6.43
C PRO A 74 -13.69 3.55 -6.14
N PHE A 75 -14.35 4.70 -5.99
CA PHE A 75 -13.69 6.00 -5.91
C PHE A 75 -14.28 6.89 -4.82
N GLY A 76 -13.74 6.83 -3.62
CA GLY A 76 -13.89 7.88 -2.61
C GLY A 76 -12.89 9.01 -2.86
N LEU A 77 -11.63 8.66 -3.05
CA LEU A 77 -10.55 9.59 -3.43
C LEU A 77 -9.93 9.16 -4.75
N PHE A 78 -9.41 10.15 -5.48
CA PHE A 78 -8.72 9.92 -6.74
C PHE A 78 -7.62 10.96 -6.95
N PRO A 79 -6.38 10.55 -7.29
CA PRO A 79 -5.31 11.49 -7.61
C PRO A 79 -5.58 12.23 -8.91
N THR A 80 -5.45 13.54 -8.90
CA THR A 80 -5.61 14.41 -10.07
C THR A 80 -4.28 14.82 -10.70
N SER A 81 -3.17 14.62 -9.99
CA SER A 81 -1.83 14.86 -10.51
C SER A 81 -1.34 13.70 -11.38
N ARG A 82 -0.49 14.01 -12.38
CA ARG A 82 0.27 13.01 -13.14
C ARG A 82 1.50 12.51 -12.39
N HIS A 83 1.94 13.26 -11.37
CA HIS A 83 3.12 12.97 -10.57
C HIS A 83 2.65 12.60 -9.17
N ILE A 84 2.38 11.33 -8.96
CA ILE A 84 2.01 10.77 -7.67
C ILE A 84 3.06 9.76 -7.21
N SER A 85 3.13 9.56 -5.90
CA SER A 85 3.95 8.53 -5.25
C SER A 85 3.07 7.41 -4.71
N ALA A 86 3.69 6.30 -4.35
CA ALA A 86 2.97 5.21 -3.69
C ALA A 86 2.27 5.70 -2.42
N GLY A 87 0.98 5.38 -2.31
CA GLY A 87 0.15 5.80 -1.19
C GLY A 87 -0.57 7.15 -1.37
N ASP A 88 -0.26 7.94 -2.40
CA ASP A 88 -1.00 9.17 -2.69
C ASP A 88 -2.41 8.84 -3.17
N LEU A 89 -3.42 9.37 -2.49
CA LEU A 89 -4.84 9.11 -2.74
C LEU A 89 -5.53 10.25 -3.48
N GLY A 90 -4.97 11.45 -3.40
CA GLY A 90 -5.51 12.65 -4.04
C GLY A 90 -6.68 13.30 -3.30
N LEU A 91 -7.69 13.71 -4.05
CA LEU A 91 -8.82 14.51 -3.58
C LEU A 91 -10.14 13.70 -3.67
N PRO A 92 -11.20 14.13 -2.94
CA PRO A 92 -12.51 13.50 -3.06
C PRO A 92 -13.06 13.63 -4.48
N THR A 93 -13.74 12.57 -4.91
CA THR A 93 -14.43 12.58 -6.21
C THR A 93 -15.58 13.58 -6.21
N PRO A 94 -15.94 14.16 -7.38
CA PRO A 94 -17.04 15.14 -7.45
C PRO A 94 -18.35 14.61 -6.86
N GLY A 95 -18.96 15.40 -5.98
CA GLY A 95 -20.21 15.04 -5.30
C GLY A 95 -20.03 14.28 -3.99
N LEU A 96 -18.80 13.93 -3.62
CA LEU A 96 -18.49 13.32 -2.33
C LEU A 96 -18.02 14.40 -1.35
N GLU A 97 -18.67 14.48 -0.21
CA GLU A 97 -18.23 15.27 0.93
C GLU A 97 -17.26 14.43 1.77
N LEU A 98 -16.21 15.10 2.23
CA LEU A 98 -15.15 14.48 3.02
C LEU A 98 -14.97 15.21 4.34
N LYS A 99 -14.87 14.44 5.42
CA LYS A 99 -14.62 14.91 6.77
C LYS A 99 -13.37 14.21 7.32
N LEU A 100 -12.45 14.96 7.90
CA LEU A 100 -11.28 14.45 8.58
C LEU A 100 -11.49 14.56 10.09
N VAL A 101 -11.49 13.43 10.78
CA VAL A 101 -11.76 13.35 12.23
C VAL A 101 -10.50 12.91 12.95
N PRO A 102 -9.98 13.71 13.89
CA PRO A 102 -8.87 13.29 14.73
C PRO A 102 -9.27 12.09 15.59
N LEU A 103 -8.57 10.98 15.41
CA LEU A 103 -8.81 9.75 16.13
C LEU A 103 -7.48 9.04 16.43
N GLN A 104 -7.19 8.78 17.69
CA GLN A 104 -5.97 8.08 18.14
C GLN A 104 -4.65 8.66 17.60
N GLY A 105 -4.59 10.00 17.42
CA GLY A 105 -3.40 10.67 16.89
C GLY A 105 -3.26 10.69 15.38
N LYS A 106 -4.25 10.15 14.65
CA LYS A 106 -4.37 10.19 13.19
C LYS A 106 -5.61 10.96 12.75
N LEU A 107 -5.77 11.13 11.45
CA LEU A 107 -6.97 11.68 10.83
C LEU A 107 -7.74 10.56 10.15
N GLU A 108 -8.88 10.16 10.73
CA GLU A 108 -9.82 9.27 10.06
C GLU A 108 -10.52 10.02 8.94
N ILE A 109 -10.60 9.40 7.76
CA ILE A 109 -11.39 9.91 6.65
C ILE A 109 -12.82 9.38 6.74
N ARG A 110 -13.81 10.27 6.63
CA ARG A 110 -15.22 9.92 6.58
C ARG A 110 -15.87 10.49 5.36
N TYR A 111 -16.88 9.80 4.83
CA TYR A 111 -17.51 10.12 3.57
C TYR A 111 -19.02 10.35 3.72
N ARG A 112 -19.55 11.33 2.96
CA ARG A 112 -20.99 11.52 2.74
C ARG A 112 -21.23 11.86 1.29
N GLY A 113 -22.15 11.17 0.62
CA GLY A 113 -22.44 11.43 -0.77
C GLY A 113 -23.32 10.36 -1.41
N PRO A 114 -23.74 10.57 -2.66
CA PRO A 114 -24.70 9.70 -3.34
C PRO A 114 -24.14 8.30 -3.67
N ASN A 115 -22.83 8.12 -3.63
CA ASN A 115 -22.16 6.84 -3.85
C ASN A 115 -21.93 6.05 -2.56
N ILE A 116 -22.26 6.61 -1.40
CA ILE A 116 -22.11 5.92 -0.11
C ILE A 116 -23.32 5.02 0.11
N THR A 117 -23.04 3.81 0.62
CA THR A 117 -24.10 2.85 0.97
C THR A 117 -25.12 3.49 1.91
N PRO A 118 -26.42 3.21 1.75
CA PRO A 118 -27.41 3.60 2.76
C PRO A 118 -27.37 2.75 4.02
N GLY A 119 -26.55 1.68 4.04
CA GLY A 119 -26.37 0.77 5.17
C GLY A 119 -26.26 -0.68 4.77
N TYR A 120 -26.28 -1.56 5.76
CA TYR A 120 -26.12 -3.01 5.59
C TYR A 120 -27.46 -3.73 5.55
N TRP A 121 -27.62 -4.63 4.59
CA TRP A 121 -28.83 -5.41 4.43
C TRP A 121 -29.14 -6.23 5.69
N ARG A 122 -30.33 -6.01 6.28
CA ARG A 122 -30.78 -6.64 7.53
C ARG A 122 -29.84 -6.45 8.73
N GLY A 123 -28.98 -5.42 8.69
CA GLY A 123 -28.02 -5.09 9.73
C GLY A 123 -28.22 -3.66 10.28
N PRO A 124 -29.35 -3.37 10.97
CA PRO A 124 -29.60 -2.01 11.45
C PRO A 124 -28.60 -1.55 12.51
N GLU A 125 -28.13 -2.43 13.36
CA GLU A 125 -27.11 -2.14 14.37
C GLU A 125 -25.77 -1.82 13.72
N ALA A 126 -25.29 -2.68 12.80
CA ALA A 126 -24.07 -2.41 12.04
C ALA A 126 -24.16 -1.15 11.18
N THR A 127 -25.36 -0.84 10.67
CA THR A 127 -25.59 0.41 9.95
C THR A 127 -25.48 1.62 10.89
N ALA A 128 -26.07 1.58 12.05
CA ALA A 128 -26.00 2.67 13.03
C ALA A 128 -24.56 2.91 13.51
N GLU A 129 -23.76 1.86 13.68
CA GLU A 129 -22.35 1.96 14.07
C GLU A 129 -21.44 2.49 12.95
N ALA A 130 -21.86 2.33 11.69
CA ALA A 130 -21.03 2.71 10.54
C ALA A 130 -21.10 4.21 10.20
N PHE A 131 -22.04 4.95 10.76
CA PHE A 131 -22.22 6.38 10.49
C PHE A 131 -22.08 7.20 11.77
N ASP A 132 -21.56 8.42 11.63
CA ASP A 132 -21.53 9.38 12.74
C ASP A 132 -22.83 10.20 12.81
N ASP A 133 -22.94 11.05 13.85
CA ASP A 133 -24.14 11.87 14.12
C ASP A 133 -24.46 12.89 13.00
N GLU A 134 -23.57 13.09 12.04
CA GLU A 134 -23.74 13.97 10.88
C GLU A 134 -23.93 13.18 9.57
N ASP A 135 -24.26 11.89 9.66
CA ASP A 135 -24.44 10.96 8.54
C ASP A 135 -23.19 10.76 7.66
N PHE A 136 -21.98 10.92 8.20
CA PHE A 136 -20.77 10.53 7.52
C PHE A 136 -20.43 9.08 7.81
N PHE A 137 -20.17 8.31 6.76
CA PHE A 137 -19.68 6.94 6.87
C PHE A 137 -18.27 6.91 7.43
N CYS A 138 -18.06 6.17 8.52
CA CYS A 138 -16.80 6.00 9.22
C CYS A 138 -15.98 4.90 8.53
N THR A 139 -14.93 5.29 7.80
CA THR A 139 -14.18 4.33 6.97
C THR A 139 -13.20 3.46 7.77
N GLY A 140 -12.74 3.94 8.92
CA GLY A 140 -11.63 3.36 9.68
C GLY A 140 -10.27 3.51 9.00
N ASP A 141 -10.20 4.19 7.85
CA ASP A 141 -8.95 4.48 7.15
C ASP A 141 -8.37 5.81 7.63
N ALA A 142 -7.07 5.81 7.92
CA ALA A 142 -6.33 7.00 8.30
C ALA A 142 -5.64 7.62 7.07
N VAL A 143 -5.57 8.95 7.09
CA VAL A 143 -4.91 9.73 6.04
C VAL A 143 -4.07 10.85 6.64
N THR A 144 -3.10 11.32 5.85
CA THR A 144 -2.36 12.54 6.12
C THR A 144 -2.36 13.44 4.88
N TRP A 145 -2.07 14.72 5.02
CA TRP A 145 -1.87 15.59 3.87
C TRP A 145 -0.57 15.21 3.14
N ILE A 146 -0.60 15.19 1.79
CA ILE A 146 0.61 15.07 0.98
C ILE A 146 1.53 16.26 1.28
N ASP A 147 0.94 17.47 1.28
CA ASP A 147 1.57 18.70 1.75
C ASP A 147 0.61 19.46 2.66
N ALA A 148 1.00 19.69 3.91
CA ALA A 148 0.19 20.43 4.88
C ALA A 148 -0.01 21.91 4.50
N GLN A 149 0.89 22.47 3.68
CA GLN A 149 0.84 23.85 3.21
C GLN A 149 0.05 24.01 1.91
N ASP A 150 -0.05 22.93 1.11
CA ASP A 150 -0.81 22.89 -0.15
C ASP A 150 -1.81 21.72 -0.16
N LYS A 151 -2.98 21.96 0.36
CA LYS A 151 -4.06 20.94 0.45
C LYS A 151 -4.60 20.51 -0.92
N HIS A 152 -4.30 21.23 -2.00
CA HIS A 152 -4.69 20.85 -3.36
C HIS A 152 -3.92 19.63 -3.87
N GLN A 153 -2.81 19.29 -3.25
CA GLN A 153 -2.12 18.02 -3.52
C GLN A 153 -2.90 16.81 -3.01
N GLY A 154 -3.81 17.01 -2.06
CA GLY A 154 -4.69 15.98 -1.55
C GLY A 154 -4.09 15.18 -0.39
N LEU A 155 -4.55 13.96 -0.25
CA LEU A 155 -4.33 13.09 0.89
C LEU A 155 -3.47 11.89 0.51
N ARG A 156 -2.76 11.37 1.50
CA ARG A 156 -1.98 10.13 1.45
C ARG A 156 -2.50 9.15 2.48
N PHE A 157 -2.50 7.87 2.12
CA PHE A 157 -2.90 6.79 3.03
C PHE A 157 -1.93 6.66 4.21
N ASP A 158 -2.47 6.56 5.42
CA ASP A 158 -1.72 6.44 6.68
C ASP A 158 -2.10 5.19 7.48
N GLY A 159 -2.62 4.18 6.81
CA GLY A 159 -2.98 2.89 7.40
C GLY A 159 -4.42 2.80 7.86
N ARG A 160 -4.77 1.66 8.47
CA ARG A 160 -6.05 1.44 9.11
C ARG A 160 -5.95 1.70 10.61
N ILE A 161 -6.89 2.46 11.15
CA ILE A 161 -6.90 2.82 12.58
C ILE A 161 -7.00 1.58 13.46
N ALA A 162 -7.80 0.60 13.05
CA ALA A 162 -7.98 -0.64 13.80
C ALA A 162 -6.74 -1.56 13.83
N GLU A 163 -5.77 -1.34 12.92
CA GLU A 163 -4.51 -2.10 12.90
C GLU A 163 -3.46 -1.52 13.86
N ASP A 164 -3.57 -0.22 14.20
CA ASP A 164 -2.63 0.45 15.07
C ASP A 164 -2.83 0.01 16.53
N PHE A 165 -1.75 -0.06 17.27
CA PHE A 165 -1.80 -0.53 18.66
C PHE A 165 -0.79 0.20 19.54
N LYS A 166 -0.92 -0.01 20.86
CA LYS A 166 0.08 0.43 21.85
C LYS A 166 0.85 -0.77 22.39
N LEU A 167 2.14 -0.59 22.55
CA LEU A 167 2.97 -1.49 23.33
C LEU A 167 2.60 -1.42 24.83
N ALA A 168 3.01 -2.42 25.61
CA ALA A 168 2.88 -2.38 27.07
C ALA A 168 3.59 -1.19 27.71
N THR A 169 4.59 -0.64 27.04
CA THR A 169 5.33 0.58 27.42
C THR A 169 4.52 1.87 27.19
N GLY A 170 3.35 1.80 26.54
CA GLY A 170 2.55 2.95 26.13
C GLY A 170 2.94 3.55 24.78
N THR A 171 4.01 3.07 24.14
CA THR A 171 4.45 3.53 22.82
C THR A 171 3.41 3.17 21.76
N PHE A 172 2.95 4.15 21.00
CA PHE A 172 2.01 3.95 19.89
C PHE A 172 2.74 3.41 18.66
N VAL A 173 2.19 2.39 18.03
CA VAL A 173 2.72 1.75 16.82
C VAL A 173 1.77 2.00 15.65
N SER A 174 2.23 2.79 14.70
CA SER A 174 1.53 3.04 13.44
C SER A 174 1.89 1.94 12.44
N VAL A 175 1.00 0.97 12.30
CA VAL A 175 1.27 -0.28 11.56
C VAL A 175 1.45 -0.03 10.06
N GLY A 176 0.58 0.74 9.44
CA GLY A 176 0.62 1.00 8.00
C GLY A 176 1.94 1.61 7.51
N PRO A 177 2.36 2.77 8.05
CA PRO A 177 3.66 3.38 7.72
C PRO A 177 4.86 2.49 8.03
N LEU A 178 4.84 1.78 9.18
CA LEU A 178 5.94 0.88 9.54
C LEU A 178 6.05 -0.29 8.57
N ARG A 179 4.91 -0.90 8.21
CA ARG A 179 4.86 -1.96 7.18
C ARG A 179 5.45 -1.49 5.85
N ALA A 180 5.06 -0.29 5.38
CA ALA A 180 5.59 0.28 4.15
C ALA A 180 7.12 0.50 4.21
N ARG A 181 7.64 0.98 5.34
CA ARG A 181 9.08 1.16 5.57
C ARG A 181 9.84 -0.18 5.54
N VAL A 182 9.30 -1.22 6.19
CA VAL A 182 9.94 -2.56 6.19
C VAL A 182 9.99 -3.13 4.78
N ILE A 183 8.90 -3.03 4.00
CA ILE A 183 8.87 -3.52 2.62
C ILE A 183 9.87 -2.75 1.75
N ALA A 184 9.88 -1.42 1.84
CA ALA A 184 10.78 -0.59 1.05
C ALA A 184 12.26 -0.85 1.40
N GLY A 185 12.62 -0.87 2.68
CA GLY A 185 13.98 -1.11 3.14
C GLY A 185 14.46 -2.55 2.92
N GLY A 186 13.53 -3.50 2.85
CA GLY A 186 13.80 -4.91 2.61
C GLY A 186 13.84 -5.33 1.14
N ALA A 187 13.55 -4.42 0.21
CA ALA A 187 13.56 -4.74 -1.21
C ALA A 187 14.97 -5.17 -1.69
N PRO A 188 15.06 -6.11 -2.64
CA PRO A 188 14.00 -6.88 -3.30
C PRO A 188 13.57 -8.15 -2.53
N TYR A 189 13.97 -8.34 -1.28
CA TYR A 189 13.87 -9.60 -0.53
C TYR A 189 12.60 -9.73 0.32
N VAL A 190 11.92 -8.60 0.62
CA VAL A 190 10.68 -8.57 1.41
C VAL A 190 9.49 -8.34 0.50
N GLN A 191 8.56 -9.29 0.49
CA GLN A 191 7.28 -9.18 -0.21
C GLN A 191 6.25 -8.47 0.65
N ASP A 192 6.17 -8.88 1.92
CA ASP A 192 5.21 -8.36 2.88
C ASP A 192 5.70 -8.55 4.32
N VAL A 193 5.03 -7.89 5.27
CA VAL A 193 5.32 -8.03 6.69
C VAL A 193 4.04 -7.86 7.53
N VAL A 194 3.90 -8.69 8.55
CA VAL A 194 2.91 -8.49 9.62
C VAL A 194 3.62 -7.90 10.83
N ILE A 195 3.21 -6.70 11.23
CA ILE A 195 3.72 -6.02 12.42
C ILE A 195 2.95 -6.56 13.64
N THR A 196 3.68 -6.95 14.67
CA THR A 196 3.14 -7.50 15.91
C THR A 196 3.69 -6.74 17.13
N GLY A 197 3.11 -6.94 18.30
CA GLY A 197 3.61 -6.30 19.52
C GLY A 197 2.51 -5.84 20.48
N LEU A 198 1.24 -6.04 20.13
CA LEU A 198 0.12 -5.74 21.06
C LEU A 198 0.36 -6.43 22.41
N ASN A 199 0.33 -5.64 23.49
CA ASN A 199 0.62 -6.08 24.85
C ASN A 199 2.05 -6.65 25.07
N ARG A 200 3.00 -6.34 24.17
CA ARG A 200 4.43 -6.65 24.33
C ARG A 200 5.20 -5.37 24.61
N THR A 201 6.44 -5.52 25.05
CA THR A 201 7.37 -4.40 25.29
C THR A 201 8.07 -3.91 24.01
N GLU A 202 8.06 -4.73 22.98
CA GLU A 202 8.77 -4.51 21.73
C GLU A 202 7.87 -4.83 20.52
N VAL A 203 8.16 -4.19 19.40
CA VAL A 203 7.56 -4.50 18.09
C VAL A 203 8.22 -5.75 17.53
N GLY A 204 7.41 -6.67 17.05
CA GLY A 204 7.85 -7.83 16.27
C GLY A 204 7.44 -7.70 14.81
N ALA A 205 8.11 -8.45 13.93
CA ALA A 205 7.79 -8.53 12.52
C ALA A 205 7.81 -9.97 12.02
N LEU A 206 6.73 -10.39 11.36
CA LEU A 206 6.70 -11.61 10.57
C LEU A 206 6.91 -11.23 9.11
N ILE A 207 8.09 -11.54 8.58
CA ILE A 207 8.50 -11.14 7.23
C ILE A 207 8.16 -12.27 6.24
N PHE A 208 7.49 -11.91 5.14
CA PHE A 208 7.23 -12.78 4.01
C PHE A 208 8.25 -12.45 2.91
N PRO A 209 9.22 -13.35 2.64
CA PRO A 209 10.27 -13.09 1.67
C PRO A 209 9.78 -13.28 0.23
N THR A 210 10.38 -12.54 -0.70
CA THR A 210 10.25 -12.80 -2.14
C THR A 210 11.11 -14.02 -2.56
N PRO A 211 10.89 -14.62 -3.75
CA PRO A 211 11.80 -15.61 -4.31
C PRO A 211 13.24 -15.13 -4.47
N ALA A 212 13.48 -13.81 -4.55
CA ALA A 212 14.82 -13.24 -4.65
C ALA A 212 15.71 -13.55 -3.43
N VAL A 213 15.12 -13.90 -2.27
CA VAL A 213 15.89 -14.31 -1.09
C VAL A 213 16.85 -15.46 -1.37
N ARG A 214 16.54 -16.32 -2.36
CA ARG A 214 17.41 -17.43 -2.78
C ARG A 214 18.77 -16.97 -3.30
N THR A 215 18.85 -15.77 -3.86
CA THR A 215 20.12 -15.22 -4.36
C THR A 215 21.10 -14.84 -3.25
N LEU A 216 20.63 -14.74 -2.00
CA LEU A 216 21.48 -14.49 -0.84
C LEU A 216 22.11 -15.77 -0.27
N ALA A 217 21.46 -16.90 -0.49
CA ALA A 217 21.92 -18.18 0.03
C ALA A 217 22.89 -18.83 -0.96
N ASP A 218 24.02 -19.32 -0.45
CA ASP A 218 24.97 -20.15 -1.23
C ASP A 218 24.47 -21.60 -1.20
N LEU A 219 23.34 -21.84 -1.86
CA LEU A 219 22.64 -23.14 -1.90
C LEU A 219 22.15 -23.42 -3.34
N PRO A 220 21.93 -24.69 -3.70
CA PRO A 220 21.34 -25.05 -4.99
C PRO A 220 19.99 -24.34 -5.23
N PRO A 221 19.65 -24.00 -6.49
CA PRO A 221 18.42 -23.29 -6.82
C PRO A 221 17.13 -24.00 -6.36
N ASP A 222 17.18 -25.32 -6.25
CA ASP A 222 16.08 -26.19 -5.83
C ASP A 222 16.08 -26.52 -4.33
N ALA A 223 17.01 -25.93 -3.56
CA ALA A 223 17.08 -26.14 -2.11
C ALA A 223 15.72 -25.82 -1.44
N PRO A 224 15.33 -26.59 -0.41
CA PRO A 224 14.10 -26.29 0.36
C PRO A 224 14.11 -24.87 0.89
N LEU A 225 12.95 -24.20 0.84
CA LEU A 225 12.84 -22.81 1.31
C LEU A 225 13.27 -22.64 2.77
N ALA A 226 12.99 -23.64 3.61
CA ALA A 226 13.41 -23.64 5.01
C ALA A 226 14.93 -23.55 5.17
N ASP A 227 15.69 -24.25 4.32
CA ASP A 227 17.16 -24.22 4.36
C ASP A 227 17.68 -22.86 3.88
N VAL A 228 17.07 -22.31 2.83
CA VAL A 228 17.37 -20.95 2.33
C VAL A 228 17.15 -19.90 3.42
N LEU A 229 16.01 -19.95 4.11
CA LEU A 229 15.68 -18.98 5.17
C LEU A 229 16.57 -19.11 6.41
N ASN A 230 17.14 -20.28 6.65
CA ASN A 230 18.09 -20.50 7.74
C ASN A 230 19.56 -20.23 7.33
N ALA A 231 19.84 -19.92 6.07
CA ALA A 231 21.19 -19.60 5.62
C ALA A 231 21.73 -18.36 6.34
N PRO A 232 23.00 -18.37 6.80
CA PRO A 232 23.59 -17.29 7.59
C PRO A 232 23.48 -15.92 6.91
N ALA A 233 23.69 -15.84 5.60
CA ALA A 233 23.62 -14.60 4.83
C ALA A 233 22.18 -14.03 4.79
N VAL A 234 21.17 -14.89 4.68
CA VAL A 234 19.76 -14.50 4.73
C VAL A 234 19.39 -13.95 6.11
N LEU A 235 19.76 -14.68 7.16
CA LEU A 235 19.52 -14.24 8.54
C LEU A 235 20.23 -12.91 8.84
N GLN A 236 21.46 -12.75 8.37
CA GLN A 236 22.22 -11.50 8.53
C GLN A 236 21.54 -10.34 7.81
N LYS A 237 21.05 -10.54 6.57
CA LYS A 237 20.34 -9.50 5.80
C LYS A 237 19.11 -9.01 6.55
N PHE A 238 18.29 -9.91 7.08
CA PHE A 238 17.08 -9.51 7.82
C PHE A 238 17.39 -8.90 9.19
N ARG A 239 18.46 -9.34 9.87
CA ARG A 239 18.93 -8.67 11.10
C ARG A 239 19.36 -7.23 10.84
N SER A 240 20.17 -7.01 9.78
CA SER A 240 20.55 -5.64 9.40
C SER A 240 19.33 -4.78 9.09
N LEU A 241 18.36 -5.30 8.34
CA LEU A 241 17.11 -4.60 8.05
C LEU A 241 16.39 -4.15 9.32
N VAL A 242 16.25 -5.04 10.31
CA VAL A 242 15.60 -4.68 11.59
C VAL A 242 16.41 -3.62 12.33
N THR A 243 17.74 -3.74 12.36
CA THR A 243 18.61 -2.75 13.01
C THR A 243 18.51 -1.37 12.35
N ASP A 244 18.47 -1.32 11.02
CA ASP A 244 18.40 -0.07 10.25
C ASP A 244 17.03 0.64 10.40
N LEU A 245 16.01 -0.09 10.83
CA LEU A 245 14.65 0.44 11.03
C LEU A 245 14.34 0.82 12.49
N SER A 246 15.18 0.41 13.41
CA SER A 246 15.05 0.67 14.86
C SER A 246 15.64 2.01 15.23
#